data_c274d706d527039838fb3fb38e7f48b6
#
_entry.id   c274d706d527039838fb3fb38e7f48b6
#
_cell.length_a   1.000
_cell.length_b   1.000
_cell.length_c   1.000
_cell.angle_alpha   90.00
_cell.angle_beta   90.00
_cell.angle_gamma   90.00
#
_symmetry.space_group_name_H-M   'P 1'
#
loop_
_entity.id
_entity.type
_entity.pdbx_description
1 polymer ?
#
loop_
_entity_poly.entity_id
_entity_poly.type
_entity_poly.pdbx_seq_one_letter_code
_entity_poly.pdbx_strand_id
1 'polypeptide(L)'
;MRTVLLLENDDVAPGELASQLEALGYAVHQPRTLLEARRQKPTEFSLVVTDLRVAGGLGTDLIPWSQGTPVLVLASDATIRTAVDVMKLGAAEFLPRPFGVEALEHLLQRVARDQRTPRGPVPAQARSGLPVAGMIGSCSAMRLLYERIRKVAPTESTVLVLGESGTGKELVARALHEQSGRAAAPMISLNCAAIPDSLIESELFGHEKGAFTGAGSARQGLVEAATGGTLFLDEIGELPLEAQARLLRVLQEGEIRRLGAVETRKVDVRLIAATHRDLRQLAQTGRFREDLFYRLNVVNLTLPALRDRGDDILELSERLLERACVKLQKIRLRFSDAALAALAAHSWPGNVRELENAVERAVILADGEEITPENLALGGQNPPPGPPPGLATNAAPAPPPQEGTASLEDYFVRFVQENEGRLTETALAEQLGISRKSLWERRQRLGIPRRKNKP
;
A
#
# COMPACT_ATOMS: atom_id res chain seq x y z
N MET A 1 -2.17 34.60 -30.13
CA MET A 1 -3.42 33.87 -30.07
C MET A 1 -3.05 32.40 -29.85
N ARG A 2 -3.67 31.65 -28.94
CA ARG A 2 -3.32 30.23 -28.69
C ARG A 2 -4.11 29.38 -29.67
N THR A 3 -3.44 28.51 -30.42
CA THR A 3 -4.08 27.67 -31.43
C THR A 3 -4.30 26.25 -30.82
N VAL A 4 -5.49 25.71 -30.98
CA VAL A 4 -5.88 24.36 -30.51
C VAL A 4 -6.20 23.51 -31.74
N LEU A 5 -5.65 22.29 -31.79
CA LEU A 5 -6.09 21.30 -32.74
C LEU A 5 -7.23 20.48 -32.07
N LEU A 6 -8.41 20.50 -32.67
CA LEU A 6 -9.61 19.78 -32.18
C LEU A 6 -10.00 18.70 -33.16
N LEU A 7 -9.97 17.44 -32.73
CA LEU A 7 -10.41 16.29 -33.50
C LEU A 7 -11.54 15.57 -32.77
N GLU A 8 -12.77 15.79 -33.22
CA GLU A 8 -13.98 15.21 -32.66
C GLU A 8 -14.48 14.00 -33.46
N ASN A 9 -15.29 13.17 -32.83
CA ASN A 9 -16.02 12.10 -33.50
C ASN A 9 -17.27 12.68 -34.20
N ASP A 10 -17.59 12.19 -35.40
CA ASP A 10 -18.75 12.65 -36.20
C ASP A 10 -20.12 12.39 -35.51
N ASP A 11 -20.18 11.53 -34.48
CA ASP A 11 -21.39 11.21 -33.72
C ASP A 11 -21.78 12.25 -32.65
N VAL A 12 -20.93 13.26 -32.41
CA VAL A 12 -21.18 14.32 -31.41
C VAL A 12 -21.61 15.58 -32.17
N ALA A 13 -22.54 16.39 -31.60
CA ALA A 13 -23.04 17.60 -32.21
C ALA A 13 -21.85 18.49 -32.70
N PRO A 14 -21.66 18.63 -34.00
CA PRO A 14 -20.47 19.26 -34.55
C PRO A 14 -20.45 20.76 -34.22
N GLY A 15 -19.36 21.25 -33.66
CA GLY A 15 -19.09 22.66 -33.47
C GLY A 15 -19.42 23.25 -32.11
N GLU A 16 -20.05 22.55 -31.20
CA GLU A 16 -20.35 23.06 -29.86
C GLU A 16 -19.06 23.29 -29.05
N LEU A 17 -18.16 22.32 -29.04
CA LEU A 17 -16.89 22.42 -28.33
C LEU A 17 -15.93 23.43 -28.99
N ALA A 18 -15.94 23.51 -30.33
CA ALA A 18 -15.18 24.53 -31.02
C ALA A 18 -15.63 25.93 -30.62
N SER A 19 -16.93 26.18 -30.59
CA SER A 19 -17.51 27.47 -30.17
C SER A 19 -17.16 27.82 -28.72
N GLN A 20 -17.15 26.80 -27.82
CA GLN A 20 -16.73 27.01 -26.45
C GLN A 20 -15.24 27.36 -26.34
N LEU A 21 -14.37 26.70 -27.07
CA LEU A 21 -12.94 27.01 -27.13
C LEU A 21 -12.66 28.38 -27.70
N GLU A 22 -13.40 28.78 -28.76
CA GLU A 22 -13.30 30.11 -29.35
C GLU A 22 -13.76 31.21 -28.39
N ALA A 23 -14.83 30.99 -27.65
CA ALA A 23 -15.31 31.89 -26.58
C ALA A 23 -14.27 32.07 -25.47
N LEU A 24 -13.45 31.04 -25.19
CA LEU A 24 -12.34 31.08 -24.25
C LEU A 24 -11.05 31.70 -24.85
N GLY A 25 -11.10 32.21 -26.08
CA GLY A 25 -10.02 32.96 -26.71
C GLY A 25 -8.98 32.08 -27.44
N TYR A 26 -9.31 30.86 -27.81
CA TYR A 26 -8.48 29.98 -28.61
C TYR A 26 -8.84 30.06 -30.10
N ALA A 27 -7.83 29.95 -30.98
CA ALA A 27 -8.06 29.73 -32.40
C ALA A 27 -8.16 28.22 -32.64
N VAL A 28 -9.30 27.73 -33.13
CA VAL A 28 -9.56 26.29 -33.30
C VAL A 28 -9.28 25.84 -34.72
N HIS A 29 -8.47 24.77 -34.84
CA HIS A 29 -8.23 24.09 -36.13
C HIS A 29 -8.85 22.68 -36.01
N GLN A 30 -9.84 22.39 -36.90
CA GLN A 30 -10.62 21.16 -36.89
C GLN A 30 -10.32 20.29 -38.12
N PRO A 31 -9.33 19.36 -38.05
CA PRO A 31 -9.20 18.33 -39.05
C PRO A 31 -10.36 17.32 -38.93
N ARG A 32 -10.77 16.74 -40.05
CA ARG A 32 -11.88 15.76 -40.08
C ARG A 32 -11.43 14.34 -39.77
N THR A 33 -10.15 14.05 -39.98
CA THR A 33 -9.63 12.68 -39.77
C THR A 33 -8.28 12.72 -39.03
N LEU A 34 -7.95 11.57 -38.41
CA LEU A 34 -6.65 11.36 -37.77
C LEU A 34 -5.48 11.60 -38.75
N LEU A 35 -5.65 11.24 -40.03
CA LEU A 35 -4.63 11.43 -41.05
C LEU A 35 -4.41 12.90 -41.36
N GLU A 36 -5.47 13.69 -41.42
CA GLU A 36 -5.39 15.13 -41.61
C GLU A 36 -4.72 15.83 -40.43
N ALA A 37 -5.07 15.42 -39.19
CA ALA A 37 -4.45 15.91 -38.00
C ALA A 37 -2.93 15.65 -37.99
N ARG A 38 -2.50 14.45 -38.38
CA ARG A 38 -1.07 14.08 -38.44
C ARG A 38 -0.26 14.78 -39.55
N ARG A 39 -0.90 15.36 -40.54
CA ARG A 39 -0.24 16.20 -41.58
C ARG A 39 0.14 17.57 -41.08
N GLN A 40 -0.44 18.01 -39.96
CA GLN A 40 -0.10 19.28 -39.34
C GLN A 40 1.22 19.19 -38.56
N LYS A 41 1.81 20.32 -38.23
CA LYS A 41 3.00 20.35 -37.37
C LYS A 41 2.57 20.53 -35.92
N PRO A 42 2.91 19.58 -35.03
CA PRO A 42 2.48 19.63 -33.63
C PRO A 42 2.86 20.94 -32.92
N THR A 43 4.01 21.49 -33.26
CA THR A 43 4.57 22.72 -32.67
C THR A 43 3.79 24.01 -32.98
N GLU A 44 2.85 23.96 -33.92
CA GLU A 44 1.98 25.09 -34.25
C GLU A 44 0.81 25.21 -33.28
N PHE A 45 0.56 24.15 -32.48
CA PHE A 45 -0.55 24.09 -31.53
C PHE A 45 -0.06 24.23 -30.10
N SER A 46 -0.83 24.98 -29.32
CA SER A 46 -0.63 25.09 -27.87
C SER A 46 -1.31 23.92 -27.07
N LEU A 47 -2.26 23.24 -27.71
CA LEU A 47 -3.02 22.13 -27.11
C LEU A 47 -3.62 21.30 -28.27
N VAL A 48 -3.69 19.99 -28.06
CA VAL A 48 -4.46 19.04 -28.86
C VAL A 48 -5.63 18.54 -28.04
N VAL A 49 -6.86 18.65 -28.54
CA VAL A 49 -8.07 18.10 -27.95
C VAL A 49 -8.60 17.05 -28.92
N THR A 50 -8.83 15.83 -28.44
CA THR A 50 -9.30 14.76 -29.30
C THR A 50 -10.29 13.85 -28.57
N ASP A 51 -11.32 13.36 -29.26
CA ASP A 51 -12.09 12.27 -28.74
C ASP A 51 -11.27 10.96 -28.74
N LEU A 52 -11.60 10.05 -27.83
CA LEU A 52 -10.91 8.75 -27.71
C LEU A 52 -11.03 7.93 -29.01
N ARG A 53 -12.21 8.00 -29.65
CA ARG A 53 -12.48 7.38 -30.95
C ARG A 53 -12.77 8.47 -31.97
N VAL A 54 -12.04 8.48 -33.06
CA VAL A 54 -12.12 9.50 -34.12
C VAL A 54 -12.13 8.82 -35.50
N ALA A 55 -12.52 9.56 -36.52
CA ALA A 55 -12.48 9.07 -37.90
C ALA A 55 -11.04 8.69 -38.30
N GLY A 56 -10.84 7.40 -38.53
CA GLY A 56 -9.55 6.84 -38.96
C GLY A 56 -8.70 6.23 -37.85
N GLY A 57 -9.20 6.12 -36.58
CA GLY A 57 -8.47 5.43 -35.51
C GLY A 57 -8.80 5.89 -34.10
N LEU A 58 -7.80 5.78 -33.21
CA LEU A 58 -7.89 6.25 -31.83
C LEU A 58 -7.23 7.63 -31.70
N GLY A 59 -7.89 8.56 -31.00
CA GLY A 59 -7.33 9.88 -30.70
C GLY A 59 -6.04 9.81 -29.87
N THR A 60 -5.85 8.75 -29.08
CA THR A 60 -4.61 8.47 -28.35
C THR A 60 -3.39 8.33 -29.26
N ASP A 61 -3.58 8.01 -30.53
CA ASP A 61 -2.51 7.94 -31.52
C ASP A 61 -1.88 9.31 -31.83
N LEU A 62 -2.50 10.40 -31.42
CA LEU A 62 -1.92 11.76 -31.48
C LEU A 62 -0.95 12.03 -30.34
N ILE A 63 -0.91 11.23 -29.28
CA ILE A 63 -0.01 11.45 -28.13
C ILE A 63 1.47 11.36 -28.57
N PRO A 64 1.94 10.26 -29.20
CA PRO A 64 3.32 10.20 -29.67
C PRO A 64 3.61 11.21 -30.79
N TRP A 65 2.61 11.57 -31.62
CA TRP A 65 2.75 12.58 -32.67
C TRP A 65 2.93 13.99 -32.10
N SER A 66 2.37 14.31 -30.94
CA SER A 66 2.28 15.65 -30.39
C SER A 66 3.64 16.29 -30.03
N GLN A 67 4.71 15.50 -29.95
CA GLN A 67 6.10 15.95 -29.67
C GLN A 67 6.22 16.89 -28.45
N GLY A 68 5.39 16.68 -27.43
CA GLY A 68 5.38 17.47 -26.21
C GLY A 68 4.29 18.53 -26.12
N THR A 69 3.54 18.79 -27.20
CA THR A 69 2.27 19.54 -27.12
C THR A 69 1.28 18.72 -26.28
N PRO A 70 0.66 19.29 -25.22
CA PRO A 70 -0.27 18.55 -24.38
C PRO A 70 -1.47 18.05 -25.17
N VAL A 71 -1.88 16.79 -24.88
CA VAL A 71 -3.03 16.15 -25.52
C VAL A 71 -4.10 15.93 -24.45
N LEU A 72 -5.28 16.54 -24.65
CA LEU A 72 -6.49 16.30 -23.87
C LEU A 72 -7.36 15.28 -24.61
N VAL A 73 -7.71 14.19 -23.93
CA VAL A 73 -8.56 13.15 -24.50
C VAL A 73 -9.96 13.20 -23.90
N LEU A 74 -10.97 13.24 -24.76
CA LEU A 74 -12.40 13.22 -24.41
C LEU A 74 -12.97 11.83 -24.64
N ALA A 75 -13.93 11.38 -23.82
CA ALA A 75 -14.58 10.10 -24.05
C ALA A 75 -16.03 10.10 -23.55
N SER A 76 -16.94 9.56 -24.39
CA SER A 76 -18.36 9.40 -24.05
C SER A 76 -18.61 8.16 -23.18
N ASP A 77 -17.85 7.07 -23.39
CA ASP A 77 -17.91 5.83 -22.60
C ASP A 77 -16.69 5.72 -21.69
N ALA A 78 -16.61 6.63 -20.72
CA ALA A 78 -15.47 6.72 -19.82
C ALA A 78 -15.57 5.70 -18.68
N THR A 79 -14.74 4.64 -18.73
CA THR A 79 -14.47 3.82 -17.56
C THR A 79 -13.19 4.30 -16.88
N ILE A 80 -13.06 4.05 -15.57
CA ILE A 80 -11.83 4.36 -14.82
C ILE A 80 -10.61 3.70 -15.48
N ARG A 81 -10.79 2.49 -15.99
CA ARG A 81 -9.73 1.76 -16.69
C ARG A 81 -9.28 2.49 -17.96
N THR A 82 -10.22 2.96 -18.76
CA THR A 82 -9.94 3.74 -19.99
C THR A 82 -9.18 5.03 -19.66
N ALA A 83 -9.61 5.76 -18.61
CA ALA A 83 -8.92 6.97 -18.17
C ALA A 83 -7.46 6.69 -17.75
N VAL A 84 -7.25 5.64 -16.95
CA VAL A 84 -5.90 5.22 -16.51
C VAL A 84 -5.02 4.82 -17.70
N ASP A 85 -5.55 4.08 -18.66
CA ASP A 85 -4.80 3.63 -19.83
C ASP A 85 -4.41 4.82 -20.73
N VAL A 86 -5.32 5.78 -20.95
CA VAL A 86 -5.06 7.01 -21.71
C VAL A 86 -4.00 7.88 -21.03
N MET A 87 -4.06 8.01 -19.69
CA MET A 87 -3.06 8.75 -18.93
C MET A 87 -1.67 8.08 -18.97
N LYS A 88 -1.62 6.75 -18.93
CA LYS A 88 -0.36 5.99 -19.09
C LYS A 88 0.27 6.16 -20.46
N LEU A 89 -0.52 6.35 -21.50
CA LEU A 89 -0.02 6.64 -22.85
C LEU A 89 0.59 8.05 -22.98
N GLY A 90 0.42 8.89 -21.95
CA GLY A 90 1.03 10.22 -21.90
C GLY A 90 0.08 11.36 -22.25
N ALA A 91 -1.25 11.15 -22.19
CA ALA A 91 -2.20 12.25 -22.28
C ALA A 91 -1.95 13.26 -21.15
N ALA A 92 -2.10 14.55 -21.44
CA ALA A 92 -1.97 15.59 -20.43
C ALA A 92 -3.16 15.56 -19.47
N GLU A 93 -4.35 15.19 -19.98
CA GLU A 93 -5.57 15.08 -19.20
C GLU A 93 -6.62 14.23 -19.93
N PHE A 94 -7.61 13.74 -19.16
CA PHE A 94 -8.74 12.98 -19.66
C PHE A 94 -10.05 13.57 -19.12
N LEU A 95 -11.02 13.83 -19.98
CA LEU A 95 -12.30 14.44 -19.62
C LEU A 95 -13.47 13.58 -20.10
N PRO A 96 -14.27 12.99 -19.17
CA PRO A 96 -15.46 12.23 -19.55
C PRO A 96 -16.59 13.15 -20.01
N ARG A 97 -17.32 12.77 -21.05
CA ARG A 97 -18.57 13.42 -21.47
C ARG A 97 -19.76 12.81 -20.71
N PRO A 98 -20.81 13.60 -20.37
CA PRO A 98 -20.96 15.03 -20.59
C PRO A 98 -20.19 15.86 -19.55
N PHE A 99 -19.67 17.02 -19.96
CA PHE A 99 -18.98 17.96 -19.08
C PHE A 99 -19.52 19.39 -19.27
N GLY A 100 -19.47 20.20 -18.22
CA GLY A 100 -19.84 21.61 -18.26
C GLY A 100 -18.68 22.50 -18.73
N VAL A 101 -19.02 23.69 -19.19
CA VAL A 101 -18.03 24.72 -19.64
C VAL A 101 -17.03 25.05 -18.53
N GLU A 102 -17.47 25.09 -17.27
CA GLU A 102 -16.60 25.35 -16.12
C GLU A 102 -15.52 24.28 -15.92
N ALA A 103 -15.86 22.99 -16.14
CA ALA A 103 -14.91 21.90 -16.04
C ALA A 103 -13.84 21.98 -17.14
N LEU A 104 -14.25 22.33 -18.37
CA LEU A 104 -13.33 22.57 -19.48
C LEU A 104 -12.40 23.76 -19.21
N GLU A 105 -12.96 24.87 -18.72
CA GLU A 105 -12.18 26.07 -18.40
C GLU A 105 -11.12 25.82 -17.32
N HIS A 106 -11.50 25.18 -16.20
CA HIS A 106 -10.58 24.79 -15.13
C HIS A 106 -9.44 23.91 -15.65
N LEU A 107 -9.75 23.00 -16.53
CA LEU A 107 -8.80 22.07 -17.11
C LEU A 107 -7.83 22.78 -18.07
N LEU A 108 -8.35 23.65 -18.94
CA LEU A 108 -7.53 24.48 -19.84
C LEU A 108 -6.61 25.43 -19.06
N GLN A 109 -7.09 26.03 -17.97
CA GLN A 109 -6.26 26.85 -17.08
C GLN A 109 -5.13 26.04 -16.43
N ARG A 110 -5.40 24.79 -16.04
CA ARG A 110 -4.40 23.88 -15.45
C ARG A 110 -3.33 23.52 -16.49
N VAL A 111 -3.72 23.08 -17.67
CA VAL A 111 -2.80 22.78 -18.79
C VAL A 111 -1.99 24.02 -19.19
N ALA A 112 -2.61 25.20 -19.18
CA ALA A 112 -1.94 26.45 -19.52
C ALA A 112 -0.94 26.92 -18.44
N ARG A 113 -1.15 26.58 -17.16
CA ARG A 113 -0.17 26.82 -16.07
C ARG A 113 1.03 25.90 -16.21
N ASP A 114 0.80 24.63 -16.54
CA ASP A 114 1.86 23.64 -16.76
C ASP A 114 2.74 23.98 -17.99
N GLN A 115 2.20 24.69 -18.99
CA GLN A 115 2.97 25.18 -20.15
C GLN A 115 3.80 26.43 -19.88
N ARG A 116 3.48 27.24 -18.88
CA ARG A 116 4.25 28.44 -18.52
C ARG A 116 5.58 28.13 -17.83
N THR A 117 5.75 26.89 -17.38
CA THR A 117 7.06 26.33 -17.04
C THR A 117 7.67 25.74 -18.31
N PRO A 118 8.76 26.34 -18.87
CA PRO A 118 9.44 25.75 -20.03
C PRO A 118 9.88 24.32 -19.63
N ARG A 119 9.44 23.31 -20.39
CA ARG A 119 10.02 21.96 -20.37
C ARG A 119 11.42 21.98 -21.04
N GLY A 120 12.34 22.77 -20.48
CA GLY A 120 13.75 22.44 -20.51
C GLY A 120 13.96 21.23 -19.58
N PRO A 121 15.09 20.52 -19.62
CA PRO A 121 15.40 19.51 -18.62
C PRO A 121 15.21 20.19 -17.27
N VAL A 122 14.09 19.82 -16.58
CA VAL A 122 13.76 20.39 -15.28
C VAL A 122 15.00 20.15 -14.42
N PRO A 123 15.67 21.20 -13.92
CA PRO A 123 16.84 21.01 -13.09
C PRO A 123 16.49 20.02 -12.00
N ALA A 124 17.37 19.10 -11.69
CA ALA A 124 17.13 18.05 -10.68
C ALA A 124 16.57 18.61 -9.37
N GLN A 125 16.82 19.89 -9.11
CA GLN A 125 16.32 20.66 -7.96
C GLN A 125 14.82 21.00 -8.02
N ALA A 126 14.18 21.12 -9.19
CA ALA A 126 12.74 21.42 -9.29
C ALA A 126 11.85 20.16 -9.14
N ARG A 127 12.44 18.98 -9.20
CA ARG A 127 11.78 17.70 -8.87
C ARG A 127 11.93 17.31 -7.40
N SER A 128 12.73 18.06 -6.64
CA SER A 128 12.90 17.83 -5.21
C SER A 128 11.58 18.12 -4.50
N GLY A 129 11.06 17.12 -3.78
CA GLY A 129 9.85 17.27 -2.98
C GLY A 129 8.52 16.85 -3.61
N LEU A 130 8.43 16.49 -4.90
CA LEU A 130 7.20 15.95 -5.47
C LEU A 130 6.94 14.50 -4.99
N PRO A 131 5.67 14.11 -4.73
CA PRO A 131 5.31 12.73 -4.38
C PRO A 131 5.83 11.70 -5.38
N VAL A 132 6.14 10.50 -4.90
CA VAL A 132 6.70 9.41 -5.68
C VAL A 132 5.85 8.16 -5.52
N ALA A 133 5.61 7.42 -6.61
CA ALA A 133 4.91 6.12 -6.61
C ALA A 133 3.59 6.09 -5.81
N GLY A 134 2.77 7.13 -5.95
CA GLY A 134 1.47 7.19 -5.28
C GLY A 134 1.52 7.45 -3.77
N MET A 135 2.70 7.75 -3.21
CA MET A 135 2.81 8.25 -1.84
C MET A 135 2.23 9.66 -1.74
N ILE A 136 1.52 9.92 -0.66
CA ILE A 136 0.88 11.21 -0.36
C ILE A 136 1.59 11.83 0.84
N GLY A 137 1.79 13.15 0.79
CA GLY A 137 2.36 13.94 1.86
C GLY A 137 3.31 15.01 1.33
N SER A 138 3.21 16.19 1.91
CA SER A 138 3.95 17.40 1.55
C SER A 138 4.80 17.96 2.70
N CYS A 139 4.77 17.35 3.87
CA CYS A 139 5.58 17.77 5.02
C CYS A 139 7.07 17.67 4.74
N SER A 140 7.89 18.39 5.50
CA SER A 140 9.34 18.46 5.29
C SER A 140 10.02 17.10 5.33
N ALA A 141 9.60 16.20 6.24
CA ALA A 141 10.14 14.86 6.37
C ALA A 141 9.83 14.00 5.12
N MET A 142 8.62 14.08 4.58
CA MET A 142 8.24 13.37 3.35
C MET A 142 8.98 13.90 2.13
N ARG A 143 9.15 15.22 2.00
CA ARG A 143 9.93 15.81 0.90
C ARG A 143 11.38 15.34 0.92
N LEU A 144 12.01 15.33 2.10
CA LEU A 144 13.37 14.79 2.26
C LEU A 144 13.45 13.30 1.89
N LEU A 145 12.44 12.52 2.28
CA LEU A 145 12.35 11.10 1.89
C LEU A 145 12.27 10.95 0.35
N TYR A 146 11.43 11.74 -0.33
CA TYR A 146 11.33 11.71 -1.79
C TYR A 146 12.64 12.08 -2.49
N GLU A 147 13.35 13.07 -1.99
CA GLU A 147 14.67 13.44 -2.51
C GLU A 147 15.68 12.29 -2.37
N ARG A 148 15.70 11.63 -1.20
CA ARG A 148 16.56 10.47 -0.97
C ARG A 148 16.20 9.30 -1.88
N ILE A 149 14.91 8.99 -2.03
CA ILE A 149 14.45 7.94 -2.96
C ILE A 149 14.98 8.20 -4.37
N ARG A 150 14.84 9.42 -4.90
CA ARG A 150 15.31 9.77 -6.25
C ARG A 150 16.82 9.66 -6.41
N LYS A 151 17.59 9.99 -5.36
CA LYS A 151 19.05 9.86 -5.39
C LYS A 151 19.51 8.40 -5.35
N VAL A 152 18.80 7.57 -4.60
CA VAL A 152 19.18 6.16 -4.34
C VAL A 152 18.62 5.22 -5.40
N ALA A 153 17.43 5.51 -5.96
CA ALA A 153 16.77 4.63 -6.91
C ALA A 153 17.64 4.21 -8.12
N PRO A 154 18.44 5.10 -8.75
CA PRO A 154 19.29 4.72 -9.88
C PRO A 154 20.51 3.87 -9.50
N THR A 155 20.82 3.70 -8.21
CA THR A 155 21.98 2.93 -7.75
C THR A 155 21.64 1.46 -7.55
N GLU A 156 22.65 0.59 -7.57
CA GLU A 156 22.53 -0.84 -7.24
C GLU A 156 22.68 -1.12 -5.73
N SER A 157 22.81 -0.09 -4.92
CA SER A 157 23.03 -0.23 -3.48
C SER A 157 21.85 -0.92 -2.80
N THR A 158 22.15 -1.73 -1.79
CA THR A 158 21.16 -2.26 -0.84
C THR A 158 20.53 -1.13 -0.06
N VAL A 159 19.20 -1.15 0.07
CA VAL A 159 18.44 -0.12 0.78
C VAL A 159 17.72 -0.75 1.95
N LEU A 160 17.87 -0.15 3.14
CA LEU A 160 17.14 -0.51 4.35
C LEU A 160 16.06 0.55 4.61
N VAL A 161 14.80 0.15 4.55
CA VAL A 161 13.64 1.01 4.78
C VAL A 161 13.16 0.83 6.22
N LEU A 162 13.25 1.88 7.01
CA LEU A 162 12.88 1.89 8.43
C LEU A 162 11.58 2.66 8.64
N GLY A 163 10.76 2.21 9.56
CA GLY A 163 9.54 2.91 9.96
C GLY A 163 8.54 1.98 10.63
N GLU A 164 7.63 2.55 11.39
CA GLU A 164 6.60 1.82 12.10
C GLU A 164 5.72 0.99 11.15
N SER A 165 5.00 0.01 11.70
CA SER A 165 4.04 -0.77 10.91
C SER A 165 2.97 0.15 10.31
N GLY A 166 2.57 -0.09 9.07
CA GLY A 166 1.52 0.69 8.40
C GLY A 166 1.95 2.07 7.88
N THR A 167 3.23 2.47 7.94
CA THR A 167 3.70 3.77 7.42
C THR A 167 3.82 3.84 5.90
N GLY A 168 3.80 2.70 5.18
CA GLY A 168 3.92 2.64 3.73
C GLY A 168 5.31 2.22 3.22
N LYS A 169 6.07 1.41 3.97
CA LYS A 169 7.40 0.90 3.57
C LYS A 169 7.41 0.21 2.20
N GLU A 170 6.33 -0.52 1.87
CA GLU A 170 6.18 -1.18 0.57
C GLU A 170 6.10 -0.17 -0.60
N LEU A 171 5.41 0.98 -0.41
CA LEU A 171 5.36 2.03 -1.43
C LEU A 171 6.74 2.63 -1.71
N VAL A 172 7.58 2.76 -0.67
CA VAL A 172 8.98 3.20 -0.84
C VAL A 172 9.78 2.18 -1.65
N ALA A 173 9.64 0.89 -1.35
CA ALA A 173 10.31 -0.16 -2.10
C ALA A 173 9.89 -0.18 -3.58
N ARG A 174 8.59 -0.02 -3.83
CA ARG A 174 8.05 0.10 -5.20
C ARG A 174 8.60 1.33 -5.92
N ALA A 175 8.64 2.48 -5.25
CA ALA A 175 9.19 3.71 -5.79
C ALA A 175 10.69 3.59 -6.16
N LEU A 176 11.47 2.92 -5.32
CA LEU A 176 12.88 2.64 -5.57
C LEU A 176 13.07 1.74 -6.80
N HIS A 177 12.21 0.73 -6.97
CA HIS A 177 12.25 -0.15 -8.13
C HIS A 177 11.84 0.58 -9.41
N GLU A 178 10.68 1.27 -9.41
CA GLU A 178 10.14 1.98 -10.57
C GLU A 178 11.06 3.08 -11.12
N GLN A 179 11.90 3.68 -10.26
CA GLN A 179 12.86 4.72 -10.63
C GLN A 179 14.30 4.20 -10.81
N SER A 180 14.49 2.88 -10.78
CA SER A 180 15.80 2.24 -10.96
C SER A 180 16.07 1.89 -12.42
N GLY A 181 17.32 1.52 -12.70
CA GLY A 181 17.68 0.91 -13.99
C GLY A 181 17.02 -0.46 -14.23
N ARG A 182 16.39 -1.06 -13.20
CA ARG A 182 15.72 -2.37 -13.23
C ARG A 182 14.18 -2.25 -13.27
N ALA A 183 13.62 -1.07 -13.57
CA ALA A 183 12.17 -0.82 -13.54
C ALA A 183 11.36 -1.73 -14.50
N ALA A 184 11.98 -2.20 -15.60
CA ALA A 184 11.35 -3.13 -16.55
C ALA A 184 11.50 -4.60 -16.14
N ALA A 185 12.33 -4.91 -15.13
CA ALA A 185 12.58 -6.27 -14.64
C ALA A 185 11.60 -6.62 -13.49
N PRO A 186 11.51 -7.89 -13.07
CA PRO A 186 10.59 -8.27 -12.00
C PRO A 186 10.97 -7.67 -10.65
N MET A 187 9.95 -7.21 -9.89
CA MET A 187 10.05 -6.95 -8.47
C MET A 187 9.36 -8.08 -7.71
N ILE A 188 10.14 -8.86 -6.98
CA ILE A 188 9.64 -9.95 -6.15
C ILE A 188 9.58 -9.48 -4.70
N SER A 189 8.41 -9.58 -4.07
CA SER A 189 8.18 -9.13 -2.70
C SER A 189 7.87 -10.31 -1.78
N LEU A 190 8.45 -10.32 -0.59
CA LEU A 190 8.18 -11.29 0.45
C LEU A 190 8.02 -10.59 1.79
N ASN A 191 6.95 -10.91 2.52
CA ASN A 191 6.82 -10.55 3.93
C ASN A 191 7.34 -11.72 4.78
N CYS A 192 8.48 -11.51 5.46
CA CYS A 192 9.13 -12.55 6.26
C CYS A 192 8.27 -12.98 7.47
N ALA A 193 7.45 -12.09 8.02
CA ALA A 193 6.57 -12.41 9.15
C ALA A 193 5.35 -13.27 8.75
N ALA A 194 5.01 -13.32 7.46
CA ALA A 194 3.83 -14.06 6.99
C ALA A 194 4.11 -15.55 6.73
N ILE A 195 5.38 -15.97 6.74
CA ILE A 195 5.80 -17.34 6.42
C ILE A 195 6.32 -18.02 7.67
N PRO A 196 5.90 -19.25 7.98
CA PRO A 196 6.48 -20.03 9.08
C PRO A 196 8.00 -20.22 8.91
N ASP A 197 8.75 -20.14 10.02
CA ASP A 197 10.21 -20.27 10.04
C ASP A 197 10.71 -21.52 9.31
N SER A 198 10.00 -22.63 9.42
CA SER A 198 10.34 -23.91 8.77
C SER A 198 10.22 -23.89 7.24
N LEU A 199 9.50 -22.93 6.66
CA LEU A 199 9.26 -22.84 5.21
C LEU A 199 10.00 -21.69 4.56
N ILE A 200 10.40 -20.68 5.32
CA ILE A 200 10.96 -19.44 4.76
C ILE A 200 12.25 -19.67 3.96
N GLU A 201 13.11 -20.58 4.39
CA GLU A 201 14.31 -20.94 3.63
C GLU A 201 13.95 -21.57 2.29
N SER A 202 13.00 -22.50 2.27
CA SER A 202 12.54 -23.15 1.05
C SER A 202 11.90 -22.17 0.07
N GLU A 203 11.13 -21.21 0.55
CA GLU A 203 10.52 -20.18 -0.29
C GLU A 203 11.58 -19.20 -0.85
N LEU A 204 12.52 -18.73 0.00
CA LEU A 204 13.56 -17.79 -0.44
C LEU A 204 14.57 -18.43 -1.40
N PHE A 205 15.13 -19.58 -1.02
CA PHE A 205 16.29 -20.15 -1.71
C PHE A 205 15.95 -21.33 -2.61
N GLY A 206 14.70 -21.86 -2.51
CA GLY A 206 14.28 -23.05 -3.25
C GLY A 206 14.83 -24.35 -2.67
N HIS A 207 14.35 -25.46 -3.17
CA HIS A 207 14.78 -26.79 -2.74
C HIS A 207 14.88 -27.78 -3.91
N GLU A 208 15.73 -28.77 -3.75
CA GLU A 208 15.78 -29.94 -4.62
C GLU A 208 14.83 -31.03 -4.11
N LYS A 209 14.48 -31.96 -5.00
CA LYS A 209 13.63 -33.12 -4.63
C LYS A 209 14.27 -33.91 -3.49
N GLY A 210 13.51 -34.18 -2.42
CA GLY A 210 13.98 -34.92 -1.27
C GLY A 210 14.76 -34.12 -0.23
N ALA A 211 14.84 -32.79 -0.36
CA ALA A 211 15.58 -31.93 0.59
C ALA A 211 15.02 -31.97 2.02
N PHE A 212 13.72 -32.23 2.18
CA PHE A 212 13.03 -32.40 3.45
C PHE A 212 11.78 -33.28 3.28
N THR A 213 11.17 -33.71 4.38
CA THR A 213 9.92 -34.51 4.36
C THR A 213 8.79 -33.69 3.75
N GLY A 214 8.34 -34.07 2.54
CA GLY A 214 7.35 -33.36 1.74
C GLY A 214 7.90 -32.68 0.48
N ALA A 215 9.23 -32.65 0.25
CA ALA A 215 9.84 -32.15 -0.96
C ALA A 215 9.69 -33.13 -2.14
N GLY A 216 8.48 -33.26 -2.68
CA GLY A 216 8.16 -34.21 -3.77
C GLY A 216 8.77 -33.83 -5.13
N SER A 217 9.03 -32.55 -5.37
CA SER A 217 9.64 -32.00 -6.61
C SER A 217 10.61 -30.89 -6.25
N ALA A 218 11.55 -30.59 -7.15
CA ALA A 218 12.42 -29.43 -7.02
C ALA A 218 11.60 -28.14 -7.27
N ARG A 219 11.87 -27.09 -6.49
CA ARG A 219 11.22 -25.78 -6.64
C ARG A 219 12.24 -24.65 -6.61
N GLN A 220 12.06 -23.70 -7.53
CA GLN A 220 12.85 -22.48 -7.60
C GLN A 220 12.47 -21.54 -6.44
N GLY A 221 13.47 -20.88 -5.82
CA GLY A 221 13.25 -19.88 -4.77
C GLY A 221 13.04 -18.47 -5.30
N LEU A 222 12.53 -17.59 -4.43
CA LEU A 222 12.23 -16.19 -4.77
C LEU A 222 13.47 -15.37 -5.11
N VAL A 223 14.63 -15.66 -4.50
CA VAL A 223 15.91 -15.02 -4.85
C VAL A 223 16.30 -15.32 -6.30
N GLU A 224 16.16 -16.56 -6.72
CA GLU A 224 16.45 -16.97 -8.10
C GLU A 224 15.45 -16.36 -9.09
N ALA A 225 14.16 -16.29 -8.71
CA ALA A 225 13.10 -15.67 -9.50
C ALA A 225 13.26 -14.14 -9.65
N ALA A 226 13.96 -13.48 -8.71
CA ALA A 226 14.25 -12.05 -8.75
C ALA A 226 15.50 -11.70 -9.57
N THR A 227 16.16 -12.69 -10.19
CA THR A 227 17.40 -12.46 -10.96
C THR A 227 17.20 -11.45 -12.09
N GLY A 228 18.10 -10.49 -12.21
CA GLY A 228 18.01 -9.34 -13.12
C GLY A 228 17.11 -8.21 -12.61
N GLY A 229 16.35 -8.44 -11.52
CA GLY A 229 15.37 -7.52 -10.97
C GLY A 229 15.66 -7.08 -9.53
N THR A 230 14.59 -6.93 -8.76
CA THR A 230 14.63 -6.44 -7.36
C THR A 230 13.94 -7.44 -6.44
N LEU A 231 14.58 -7.79 -5.33
CA LEU A 231 14.00 -8.53 -4.23
C LEU A 231 13.65 -7.57 -3.09
N PHE A 232 12.40 -7.52 -2.70
CA PHE A 232 11.94 -6.77 -1.55
C PHE A 232 11.59 -7.71 -0.41
N LEU A 233 12.28 -7.57 0.73
CA LEU A 233 12.04 -8.33 1.95
C LEU A 233 11.42 -7.41 3.00
N ASP A 234 10.13 -7.56 3.23
CA ASP A 234 9.45 -6.85 4.32
C ASP A 234 9.61 -7.62 5.63
N GLU A 235 9.72 -6.88 6.73
CA GLU A 235 9.94 -7.38 8.08
C GLU A 235 11.18 -8.30 8.16
N ILE A 236 12.31 -7.86 7.61
CA ILE A 236 13.58 -8.62 7.58
C ILE A 236 14.07 -9.02 8.98
N GLY A 237 13.67 -8.32 10.03
CA GLY A 237 14.00 -8.63 11.41
C GLY A 237 13.34 -9.91 11.96
N GLU A 238 12.40 -10.50 11.20
CA GLU A 238 11.75 -11.79 11.52
C GLU A 238 12.46 -12.97 10.88
N LEU A 239 13.47 -12.73 10.04
CA LEU A 239 14.15 -13.80 9.31
C LEU A 239 14.95 -14.71 10.27
N PRO A 240 14.79 -16.05 10.23
CA PRO A 240 15.58 -16.97 11.03
C PRO A 240 17.10 -16.88 10.74
N LEU A 241 17.94 -17.14 11.75
CA LEU A 241 19.40 -17.01 11.66
C LEU A 241 20.02 -17.82 10.51
N GLU A 242 19.47 -19.00 10.18
CA GLU A 242 19.91 -19.84 9.08
C GLU A 242 19.65 -19.19 7.73
N ALA A 243 18.46 -18.63 7.55
CA ALA A 243 18.10 -17.87 6.36
C ALA A 243 18.91 -16.57 6.23
N GLN A 244 19.21 -15.90 7.37
CA GLN A 244 20.11 -14.72 7.39
C GLN A 244 21.50 -15.07 6.87
N ALA A 245 22.08 -16.22 7.28
CA ALA A 245 23.40 -16.67 6.82
C ALA A 245 23.43 -16.93 5.30
N ARG A 246 22.36 -17.49 4.75
CA ARG A 246 22.23 -17.72 3.30
C ARG A 246 22.04 -16.41 2.53
N LEU A 247 21.23 -15.50 3.05
CA LEU A 247 21.01 -14.18 2.45
C LEU A 247 22.32 -13.36 2.41
N LEU A 248 23.15 -13.48 3.42
CA LEU A 248 24.48 -12.83 3.44
C LEU A 248 25.35 -13.30 2.25
N ARG A 249 25.35 -14.60 1.93
CA ARG A 249 26.09 -15.13 0.77
C ARG A 249 25.55 -14.54 -0.54
N VAL A 250 24.24 -14.43 -0.68
CA VAL A 250 23.63 -13.78 -1.86
C VAL A 250 24.15 -12.36 -2.02
N LEU A 251 24.24 -11.60 -0.91
CA LEU A 251 24.68 -10.20 -0.94
C LEU A 251 26.19 -10.01 -1.12
N GLN A 252 27.01 -10.99 -0.72
CA GLN A 252 28.46 -10.90 -0.80
C GLN A 252 29.01 -11.50 -2.08
N GLU A 253 28.51 -12.69 -2.43
CA GLU A 253 29.07 -13.54 -3.48
C GLU A 253 28.21 -13.49 -4.75
N GLY A 254 26.97 -13.03 -4.67
CA GLY A 254 26.01 -13.11 -5.78
C GLY A 254 25.63 -14.56 -6.10
N GLU A 255 25.68 -15.44 -5.10
CA GLU A 255 25.45 -16.87 -5.29
C GLU A 255 24.36 -17.40 -4.35
N ILE A 256 23.57 -18.33 -4.86
CA ILE A 256 22.54 -19.05 -4.12
C ILE A 256 22.79 -20.55 -4.20
N ARG A 257 22.42 -21.24 -3.12
CA ARG A 257 22.41 -22.70 -3.06
C ARG A 257 21.05 -23.17 -2.56
N ARG A 258 20.34 -23.97 -3.38
CA ARG A 258 19.06 -24.56 -3.00
C ARG A 258 19.20 -25.50 -1.81
N LEU A 259 18.15 -25.69 -1.03
CA LEU A 259 18.14 -26.70 0.04
C LEU A 259 18.32 -28.09 -0.58
N GLY A 260 19.23 -28.87 0.02
CA GLY A 260 19.58 -30.22 -0.49
C GLY A 260 20.47 -30.25 -1.73
N ALA A 261 20.81 -29.10 -2.34
CA ALA A 261 21.73 -29.03 -3.46
C ALA A 261 23.19 -28.95 -3.01
N VAL A 262 24.10 -29.43 -3.85
CA VAL A 262 25.56 -29.22 -3.73
C VAL A 262 25.98 -28.02 -4.60
N GLU A 263 25.32 -27.81 -5.72
CA GLU A 263 25.65 -26.80 -6.71
C GLU A 263 25.25 -25.40 -6.26
N THR A 264 26.10 -24.41 -6.50
CA THR A 264 25.82 -23.00 -6.39
C THR A 264 25.37 -22.43 -7.73
N ARG A 265 24.50 -21.41 -7.71
CA ARG A 265 24.02 -20.70 -8.90
C ARG A 265 24.25 -19.22 -8.71
N LYS A 266 24.74 -18.55 -9.74
CA LYS A 266 24.90 -17.11 -9.74
C LYS A 266 23.56 -16.42 -9.88
N VAL A 267 23.35 -15.36 -9.10
CA VAL A 267 22.17 -14.51 -9.14
C VAL A 267 22.62 -13.04 -9.10
N ASP A 268 21.92 -12.21 -9.86
CA ASP A 268 22.11 -10.77 -9.86
C ASP A 268 20.81 -10.11 -9.41
N VAL A 269 20.74 -9.74 -8.13
CA VAL A 269 19.51 -9.25 -7.50
C VAL A 269 19.80 -7.98 -6.72
N ARG A 270 19.06 -6.91 -6.98
CA ARG A 270 19.06 -5.73 -6.13
C ARG A 270 18.17 -5.99 -4.90
N LEU A 271 18.72 -5.83 -3.68
CA LEU A 271 17.97 -6.04 -2.44
C LEU A 271 17.46 -4.72 -1.87
N ILE A 272 16.17 -4.71 -1.52
CA ILE A 272 15.53 -3.72 -0.66
C ILE A 272 14.96 -4.46 0.55
N ALA A 273 15.33 -4.08 1.76
CA ALA A 273 14.83 -4.66 3.00
C ALA A 273 14.03 -3.64 3.78
N ALA A 274 12.97 -4.05 4.47
CA ALA A 274 12.18 -3.19 5.33
C ALA A 274 11.97 -3.82 6.70
N THR A 275 11.88 -2.99 7.74
CA THR A 275 11.54 -3.43 9.09
C THR A 275 11.06 -2.28 9.97
N HIS A 276 10.29 -2.60 10.99
CA HIS A 276 9.96 -1.69 12.09
C HIS A 276 10.84 -1.94 13.32
N ARG A 277 11.63 -3.02 13.33
CA ARG A 277 12.48 -3.41 14.47
C ARG A 277 13.84 -2.73 14.43
N ASP A 278 14.43 -2.53 15.59
CA ASP A 278 15.83 -2.12 15.72
C ASP A 278 16.76 -3.33 15.46
N LEU A 279 17.25 -3.43 14.21
CA LEU A 279 18.17 -4.53 13.82
C LEU A 279 19.49 -4.49 14.59
N ARG A 280 19.94 -3.31 15.05
CA ARG A 280 21.16 -3.18 15.85
C ARG A 280 20.98 -3.82 17.22
N GLN A 281 19.83 -3.57 17.86
CA GLN A 281 19.49 -4.21 19.13
C GLN A 281 19.31 -5.73 18.96
N LEU A 282 18.68 -6.17 17.86
CA LEU A 282 18.56 -7.61 17.55
C LEU A 282 19.92 -8.26 17.34
N ALA A 283 20.87 -7.60 16.70
CA ALA A 283 22.25 -8.09 16.53
C ALA A 283 22.97 -8.22 17.88
N GLN A 284 22.86 -7.23 18.73
CA GLN A 284 23.44 -7.29 20.10
C GLN A 284 22.87 -8.44 20.94
N THR A 285 21.61 -8.80 20.74
CA THR A 285 20.96 -9.91 21.46
C THR A 285 21.09 -11.27 20.77
N GLY A 286 21.87 -11.36 19.68
CA GLY A 286 22.12 -12.59 18.93
C GLY A 286 20.92 -13.09 18.11
N ARG A 287 19.85 -12.32 17.98
CA ARG A 287 18.67 -12.64 17.16
C ARG A 287 18.80 -12.20 15.70
N PHE A 288 19.79 -11.39 15.40
CA PHE A 288 20.15 -10.99 14.05
C PHE A 288 21.67 -11.07 13.90
N ARG A 289 22.16 -11.45 12.72
CA ARG A 289 23.60 -11.52 12.48
C ARG A 289 24.18 -10.13 12.27
N GLU A 290 25.28 -9.83 12.95
CA GLU A 290 25.94 -8.53 12.87
C GLU A 290 26.53 -8.27 11.46
N ASP A 291 27.09 -9.31 10.83
CA ASP A 291 27.64 -9.23 9.47
C ASP A 291 26.55 -8.90 8.42
N LEU A 292 25.39 -9.50 8.53
CA LEU A 292 24.24 -9.18 7.68
C LEU A 292 23.72 -7.75 7.94
N PHE A 293 23.65 -7.32 9.21
CA PHE A 293 23.24 -5.96 9.56
C PHE A 293 24.12 -4.92 8.83
N TYR A 294 25.46 -5.04 8.90
CA TYR A 294 26.34 -4.09 8.20
C TYR A 294 26.19 -4.14 6.68
N ARG A 295 25.89 -5.29 6.10
CA ARG A 295 25.67 -5.42 4.66
C ARG A 295 24.33 -4.84 4.19
N LEU A 296 23.29 -4.84 5.04
CA LEU A 296 22.00 -4.21 4.78
C LEU A 296 22.02 -2.70 5.04
N ASN A 297 22.78 -2.26 6.03
CA ASN A 297 22.80 -0.89 6.53
C ASN A 297 23.68 0.05 5.69
N VAL A 298 23.61 -0.04 4.35
CA VAL A 298 24.38 0.80 3.42
C VAL A 298 23.67 2.13 3.20
N VAL A 299 22.39 2.08 2.83
CA VAL A 299 21.55 3.26 2.64
C VAL A 299 20.28 3.09 3.45
N ASN A 300 20.02 4.04 4.37
CA ASN A 300 18.81 4.02 5.20
C ASN A 300 17.82 5.07 4.76
N LEU A 301 16.58 4.63 4.58
CA LEU A 301 15.42 5.49 4.34
C LEU A 301 14.43 5.30 5.49
N THR A 302 14.20 6.36 6.27
CA THR A 302 13.27 6.32 7.41
C THR A 302 11.99 7.01 7.04
N LEU A 303 10.87 6.28 7.16
CA LEU A 303 9.53 6.84 7.02
C LEU A 303 9.09 7.44 8.35
N PRO A 304 8.61 8.70 8.35
CA PRO A 304 8.03 9.28 9.55
C PRO A 304 6.71 8.57 9.91
N ALA A 305 6.42 8.45 11.20
CA ALA A 305 5.12 8.03 11.68
C ALA A 305 4.04 9.04 11.25
N LEU A 306 2.80 8.59 11.13
CA LEU A 306 1.71 9.44 10.62
C LEU A 306 1.48 10.67 11.52
N ARG A 307 1.59 10.51 12.86
CA ARG A 307 1.50 11.59 13.83
C ARG A 307 2.56 12.69 13.66
N ASP A 308 3.69 12.37 13.02
CA ASP A 308 4.81 13.29 12.80
C ASP A 308 4.71 14.01 11.43
N ARG A 309 3.62 13.75 10.67
CA ARG A 309 3.42 14.30 9.31
C ARG A 309 2.54 15.56 9.29
N GLY A 310 2.03 16.01 10.45
CA GLY A 310 1.20 17.22 10.55
C GLY A 310 -0.02 17.20 9.63
N ASP A 311 -0.15 18.23 8.80
CA ASP A 311 -1.31 18.42 7.91
C ASP A 311 -1.46 17.36 6.81
N ASP A 312 -0.41 16.56 6.55
CA ASP A 312 -0.49 15.44 5.60
C ASP A 312 -1.59 14.43 5.99
N ILE A 313 -1.96 14.36 7.30
CA ILE A 313 -3.03 13.47 7.80
C ILE A 313 -4.36 13.80 7.10
N LEU A 314 -4.69 15.08 7.01
CA LEU A 314 -5.95 15.53 6.41
C LEU A 314 -5.96 15.28 4.90
N GLU A 315 -4.87 15.65 4.19
CA GLU A 315 -4.73 15.38 2.76
C GLU A 315 -4.84 13.87 2.46
N LEU A 316 -4.18 13.04 3.28
CA LEU A 316 -4.22 11.60 3.14
C LEU A 316 -5.63 11.05 3.40
N SER A 317 -6.32 11.56 4.41
CA SER A 317 -7.70 11.17 4.74
C SER A 317 -8.67 11.45 3.59
N GLU A 318 -8.59 12.62 2.96
CA GLU A 318 -9.41 12.98 1.81
C GLU A 318 -9.17 12.05 0.62
N ARG A 319 -7.89 11.75 0.31
CA ARG A 319 -7.54 10.82 -0.76
C ARG A 319 -8.01 9.40 -0.49
N LEU A 320 -7.92 8.94 0.75
CA LEU A 320 -8.42 7.63 1.14
C LEU A 320 -9.94 7.59 1.06
N LEU A 321 -10.64 8.67 1.45
CA LEU A 321 -12.09 8.80 1.32
C LEU A 321 -12.53 8.70 -0.14
N GLU A 322 -11.89 9.46 -1.04
CA GLU A 322 -12.17 9.39 -2.48
C GLU A 322 -12.03 7.95 -3.01
N ARG A 323 -10.92 7.27 -2.66
CA ARG A 323 -10.68 5.88 -3.06
C ARG A 323 -11.71 4.91 -2.48
N ALA A 324 -12.08 5.08 -1.21
CA ALA A 324 -13.07 4.24 -0.56
C ALA A 324 -14.46 4.41 -1.17
N CYS A 325 -14.89 5.65 -1.46
CA CYS A 325 -16.16 5.92 -2.13
C CYS A 325 -16.22 5.25 -3.52
N VAL A 326 -15.15 5.36 -4.32
CA VAL A 326 -15.06 4.70 -5.63
C VAL A 326 -15.11 3.18 -5.49
N LYS A 327 -14.32 2.59 -4.57
CA LYS A 327 -14.24 1.14 -4.34
C LYS A 327 -15.59 0.55 -3.91
N LEU A 328 -16.33 1.28 -3.06
CA LEU A 328 -17.60 0.85 -2.48
C LEU A 328 -18.82 1.34 -3.28
N GLN A 329 -18.60 2.00 -4.42
CA GLN A 329 -19.66 2.54 -5.29
C GLN A 329 -20.65 3.44 -4.55
N LYS A 330 -20.20 4.16 -3.51
CA LYS A 330 -21.00 5.14 -2.78
C LYS A 330 -20.86 6.53 -3.41
N ILE A 331 -21.89 7.36 -3.20
CA ILE A 331 -21.87 8.79 -3.54
C ILE A 331 -20.67 9.43 -2.84
N ARG A 332 -20.12 10.50 -3.41
CA ARG A 332 -19.00 11.23 -2.83
C ARG A 332 -19.38 11.78 -1.45
N LEU A 333 -18.82 11.17 -0.43
CA LEU A 333 -18.96 11.61 0.96
C LEU A 333 -17.93 12.71 1.27
N ARG A 334 -18.16 13.46 2.35
CA ARG A 334 -17.21 14.44 2.89
C ARG A 334 -17.09 14.26 4.40
N PHE A 335 -15.96 14.65 4.96
CA PHE A 335 -15.82 14.71 6.41
C PHE A 335 -16.53 15.94 6.97
N SER A 336 -17.20 15.80 8.11
CA SER A 336 -17.63 16.95 8.91
C SER A 336 -16.42 17.63 9.56
N ASP A 337 -16.54 18.90 9.95
CA ASP A 337 -15.47 19.63 10.65
C ASP A 337 -15.05 18.92 11.95
N ALA A 338 -16.00 18.33 12.66
CA ALA A 338 -15.75 17.55 13.87
C ALA A 338 -14.94 16.26 13.55
N ALA A 339 -15.22 15.60 12.41
CA ALA A 339 -14.46 14.43 11.98
C ALA A 339 -13.02 14.81 11.57
N LEU A 340 -12.82 15.93 10.87
CA LEU A 340 -11.48 16.44 10.53
C LEU A 340 -10.67 16.77 11.79
N ALA A 341 -11.29 17.40 12.79
CA ALA A 341 -10.65 17.65 14.06
C ALA A 341 -10.26 16.36 14.79
N ALA A 342 -11.13 15.34 14.78
CA ALA A 342 -10.85 14.03 15.38
C ALA A 342 -9.69 13.30 14.65
N LEU A 343 -9.68 13.34 13.31
CA LEU A 343 -8.59 12.77 12.50
C LEU A 343 -7.23 13.41 12.83
N ALA A 344 -7.20 14.75 12.95
CA ALA A 344 -5.99 15.50 13.27
C ALA A 344 -5.48 15.25 14.71
N ALA A 345 -6.39 15.04 15.67
CA ALA A 345 -6.05 14.82 17.08
C ALA A 345 -5.62 13.38 17.40
N HIS A 346 -5.96 12.41 16.56
CA HIS A 346 -5.65 10.99 16.82
C HIS A 346 -4.17 10.65 16.60
N SER A 347 -3.61 9.78 17.44
CA SER A 347 -2.18 9.43 17.44
C SER A 347 -1.76 8.42 16.37
N TRP A 348 -2.70 7.72 15.77
CA TRP A 348 -2.50 6.74 14.68
C TRP A 348 -1.42 5.69 14.95
N PRO A 349 -1.53 4.87 16.00
CA PRO A 349 -0.52 3.84 16.30
C PRO A 349 -0.34 2.82 15.16
N GLY A 350 -1.39 2.54 14.38
CA GLY A 350 -1.33 1.71 13.16
C GLY A 350 -1.04 2.51 11.88
N ASN A 351 -0.69 3.81 12.01
CA ASN A 351 -0.30 4.70 10.92
C ASN A 351 -1.33 4.75 9.77
N VAL A 352 -0.86 4.76 8.51
CA VAL A 352 -1.71 4.87 7.31
C VAL A 352 -2.67 3.68 7.17
N ARG A 353 -2.25 2.47 7.59
CA ARG A 353 -3.13 1.28 7.54
C ARG A 353 -4.32 1.42 8.49
N GLU A 354 -4.12 1.97 9.67
CA GLU A 354 -5.21 2.25 10.61
C GLU A 354 -6.13 3.34 10.07
N LEU A 355 -5.57 4.42 9.53
CA LEU A 355 -6.33 5.49 8.90
C LEU A 355 -7.18 4.98 7.74
N GLU A 356 -6.61 4.18 6.84
CA GLU A 356 -7.31 3.57 5.70
C GLU A 356 -8.49 2.71 6.18
N ASN A 357 -8.28 1.86 7.18
CA ASN A 357 -9.33 1.03 7.76
C ASN A 357 -10.43 1.87 8.43
N ALA A 358 -10.05 2.95 9.13
CA ALA A 358 -11.01 3.85 9.78
C ALA A 358 -11.87 4.58 8.74
N VAL A 359 -11.27 5.08 7.67
CA VAL A 359 -11.97 5.75 6.57
C VAL A 359 -12.88 4.76 5.81
N GLU A 360 -12.38 3.56 5.45
CA GLU A 360 -13.19 2.55 4.77
C GLU A 360 -14.41 2.15 5.62
N ARG A 361 -14.22 1.92 6.91
CA ARG A 361 -15.31 1.65 7.86
C ARG A 361 -16.30 2.81 7.93
N ALA A 362 -15.81 4.05 8.02
CA ALA A 362 -16.67 5.22 8.06
C ALA A 362 -17.53 5.36 6.79
N VAL A 363 -16.97 5.10 5.62
CA VAL A 363 -17.71 5.08 4.36
C VAL A 363 -18.81 4.01 4.37
N ILE A 364 -18.54 2.82 4.92
CA ILE A 364 -19.53 1.73 5.02
C ILE A 364 -20.69 2.14 5.95
N LEU A 365 -20.37 2.74 7.10
CA LEU A 365 -21.33 3.06 8.17
C LEU A 365 -22.04 4.41 8.00
N ALA A 366 -21.62 5.25 7.05
CA ALA A 366 -22.27 6.53 6.81
C ALA A 366 -23.65 6.34 6.19
N ASP A 367 -24.69 6.91 6.82
CA ASP A 367 -26.09 6.89 6.36
C ASP A 367 -26.44 8.11 5.49
N GLY A 368 -25.62 9.17 5.50
CA GLY A 368 -25.81 10.43 4.76
C GLY A 368 -24.64 10.77 3.85
N GLU A 369 -24.49 12.07 3.55
CA GLU A 369 -23.38 12.58 2.72
C GLU A 369 -22.14 12.99 3.53
N GLU A 370 -22.24 13.01 4.86
CA GLU A 370 -21.17 13.42 5.78
C GLU A 370 -20.72 12.27 6.68
N ILE A 371 -19.40 12.19 6.88
CA ILE A 371 -18.76 11.31 7.85
C ILE A 371 -18.59 12.08 9.16
N THR A 372 -19.15 11.53 10.23
CA THR A 372 -19.03 12.08 11.59
C THR A 372 -17.91 11.36 12.37
N PRO A 373 -17.48 11.89 13.54
CA PRO A 373 -16.51 11.21 14.40
C PRO A 373 -16.94 9.80 14.83
N GLU A 374 -18.25 9.59 15.02
CA GLU A 374 -18.84 8.30 15.39
C GLU A 374 -18.64 7.25 14.29
N ASN A 375 -18.76 7.64 13.01
CA ASN A 375 -18.50 6.75 11.88
C ASN A 375 -17.04 6.30 11.82
N LEU A 376 -16.10 7.19 12.19
CA LEU A 376 -14.66 6.88 12.22
C LEU A 376 -14.31 5.94 13.38
N ALA A 377 -15.08 5.96 14.49
CA ALA A 377 -14.83 5.17 15.69
C ALA A 377 -13.37 5.28 16.19
N LEU A 378 -12.85 6.53 16.23
CA LEU A 378 -11.51 6.87 16.72
C LEU A 378 -11.58 7.01 18.25
N GLY A 379 -11.16 6.03 18.97
CA GLY A 379 -11.14 6.09 20.42
C GLY A 379 -12.26 5.25 21.03
N GLY A 380 -11.96 4.06 21.22
CA GLY A 380 -12.72 3.10 22.00
C GLY A 380 -12.21 1.71 21.68
N GLN A 381 -11.49 1.12 22.58
CA GLN A 381 -11.64 -0.29 22.77
C GLN A 381 -13.15 -0.55 22.62
N ASN A 382 -13.58 -1.36 21.67
CA ASN A 382 -14.95 -1.86 21.66
C ASN A 382 -15.20 -2.36 23.10
N PRO A 383 -16.13 -1.80 23.87
CA PRO A 383 -16.59 -2.50 25.04
C PRO A 383 -17.07 -3.87 24.50
N PRO A 384 -16.76 -4.96 25.16
CA PRO A 384 -17.34 -6.26 24.79
C PRO A 384 -18.85 -6.06 24.68
N PRO A 385 -19.56 -6.68 23.72
CA PRO A 385 -21.00 -6.51 23.54
C PRO A 385 -21.66 -6.73 24.90
N GLY A 386 -22.25 -5.65 25.43
CA GLY A 386 -22.97 -5.70 26.69
C GLY A 386 -24.08 -6.75 26.58
N PRO A 387 -24.42 -7.43 27.67
CA PRO A 387 -25.52 -8.39 27.65
C PRO A 387 -26.79 -7.69 27.21
N PRO A 388 -27.71 -8.41 26.52
CA PRO A 388 -28.94 -7.82 26.03
C PRO A 388 -29.76 -7.22 27.17
N PRO A 389 -30.47 -6.09 26.96
CA PRO A 389 -31.24 -5.42 28.00
C PRO A 389 -32.45 -6.30 28.41
N GLY A 390 -32.40 -6.83 29.59
CA GLY A 390 -33.53 -7.56 30.18
C GLY A 390 -33.09 -8.54 31.24
N LEU A 391 -33.05 -8.06 32.46
CA LEU A 391 -33.37 -8.72 33.74
C LEU A 391 -32.52 -8.10 34.86
N ALA A 392 -33.10 -7.09 35.51
CA ALA A 392 -32.57 -6.54 36.73
C ALA A 392 -32.68 -7.60 37.85
N THR A 393 -31.54 -8.07 38.39
CA THR A 393 -31.48 -8.70 39.68
C THR A 393 -30.44 -8.00 40.53
N ASN A 394 -30.87 -7.50 41.68
CA ASN A 394 -30.05 -6.90 42.71
C ASN A 394 -28.90 -7.80 43.14
N ALA A 395 -27.66 -7.33 42.97
CA ALA A 395 -26.48 -7.92 43.60
C ALA A 395 -25.57 -6.83 44.14
N ALA A 396 -25.07 -7.02 45.34
CA ALA A 396 -24.27 -6.16 46.19
C ALA A 396 -22.91 -5.80 45.53
N PRO A 397 -22.23 -4.71 45.97
CA PRO A 397 -21.03 -4.17 45.31
C PRO A 397 -19.83 -5.12 45.48
N ALA A 398 -19.15 -5.38 44.34
CA ALA A 398 -17.92 -6.16 44.27
C ALA A 398 -16.69 -5.30 44.62
N PRO A 399 -15.66 -5.88 45.24
CA PRO A 399 -14.43 -5.17 45.58
C PRO A 399 -13.56 -4.84 44.31
N PRO A 400 -12.64 -3.85 44.38
CA PRO A 400 -11.88 -3.34 43.23
C PRO A 400 -10.87 -4.38 42.69
N PRO A 401 -10.56 -4.34 41.37
CA PRO A 401 -9.65 -5.30 40.75
C PRO A 401 -8.21 -5.04 41.16
N GLN A 402 -7.51 -6.07 41.58
CA GLN A 402 -6.05 -6.07 41.77
C GLN A 402 -5.39 -6.35 40.39
N GLU A 403 -4.49 -5.45 39.99
CA GLU A 403 -3.61 -5.62 38.83
C GLU A 403 -2.61 -6.74 39.07
N GLY A 404 -2.65 -7.75 38.22
CA GLY A 404 -1.66 -8.80 38.13
C GLY A 404 -1.86 -9.55 36.80
N THR A 405 -0.87 -9.54 35.95
CA THR A 405 -0.80 -10.27 34.68
C THR A 405 -0.96 -11.77 34.92
N ALA A 406 -2.21 -12.25 34.94
CA ALA A 406 -2.50 -13.67 35.02
C ALA A 406 -2.18 -14.33 33.67
N SER A 407 -1.28 -15.32 33.69
CA SER A 407 -0.94 -16.11 32.51
C SER A 407 -2.15 -16.97 32.08
N LEU A 408 -2.20 -17.40 30.82
CA LEU A 408 -3.21 -18.34 30.31
C LEU A 408 -3.25 -19.65 31.13
N GLU A 409 -2.14 -20.01 31.76
CA GLU A 409 -2.04 -21.15 32.63
C GLU A 409 -2.70 -20.90 34.00
N ASP A 410 -2.56 -19.68 34.54
CA ASP A 410 -3.23 -19.30 35.80
C ASP A 410 -4.75 -19.21 35.62
N TYR A 411 -5.22 -18.72 34.46
CA TYR A 411 -6.64 -18.76 34.11
C TYR A 411 -7.17 -20.19 34.04
N PHE A 412 -6.43 -21.09 33.38
CA PHE A 412 -6.81 -22.51 33.28
C PHE A 412 -6.89 -23.17 34.65
N VAL A 413 -5.90 -22.97 35.52
CA VAL A 413 -5.87 -23.52 36.89
C VAL A 413 -7.09 -23.03 37.67
N ARG A 414 -7.32 -21.77 37.68
CA ARG A 414 -8.44 -21.12 38.38
C ARG A 414 -9.78 -21.60 37.88
N PHE A 415 -9.98 -21.63 36.55
CA PHE A 415 -11.23 -22.11 35.95
C PHE A 415 -11.54 -23.55 36.30
N VAL A 416 -10.54 -24.44 36.24
CA VAL A 416 -10.71 -25.87 36.60
C VAL A 416 -11.04 -26.01 38.09
N GLN A 417 -10.36 -25.30 38.97
CA GLN A 417 -10.58 -25.37 40.42
C GLN A 417 -11.97 -24.85 40.86
N GLU A 418 -12.44 -23.78 40.24
CA GLU A 418 -13.74 -23.17 40.53
C GLU A 418 -14.92 -24.02 40.02
N ASN A 419 -14.74 -24.74 38.90
CA ASN A 419 -15.83 -25.45 38.24
C ASN A 419 -15.80 -27.00 38.43
N GLU A 420 -14.72 -27.55 38.99
CA GLU A 420 -14.56 -29.00 39.17
C GLU A 420 -15.65 -29.65 40.02
N GLY A 421 -16.25 -28.91 40.95
CA GLY A 421 -17.36 -29.40 41.78
C GLY A 421 -18.74 -29.34 41.12
N ARG A 422 -18.88 -28.64 40.01
CA ARG A 422 -20.17 -28.33 39.36
C ARG A 422 -20.31 -28.94 37.98
N LEU A 423 -19.21 -29.14 37.26
CA LEU A 423 -19.20 -29.61 35.89
C LEU A 423 -18.51 -30.97 35.75
N THR A 424 -18.99 -31.77 34.80
CA THR A 424 -18.31 -33.00 34.40
C THR A 424 -17.04 -32.69 33.57
N GLU A 425 -16.09 -33.63 33.54
CA GLU A 425 -14.86 -33.50 32.75
C GLU A 425 -15.12 -33.17 31.25
N THR A 426 -16.23 -33.71 30.73
CA THR A 426 -16.63 -33.44 29.33
C THR A 426 -17.12 -31.99 29.17
N ALA A 427 -17.94 -31.52 30.11
CA ALA A 427 -18.44 -30.15 30.10
C ALA A 427 -17.33 -29.10 30.36
N LEU A 428 -16.37 -29.44 31.25
CA LEU A 428 -15.18 -28.60 31.47
C LEU A 428 -14.31 -28.46 30.22
N ALA A 429 -14.09 -29.56 29.49
CA ALA A 429 -13.33 -29.57 28.27
C ALA A 429 -14.04 -28.74 27.16
N GLU A 430 -15.36 -28.90 27.07
CA GLU A 430 -16.18 -28.17 26.08
C GLU A 430 -16.22 -26.67 26.36
N GLN A 431 -16.33 -26.21 27.60
CA GLN A 431 -16.28 -24.79 27.95
C GLN A 431 -14.90 -24.15 27.77
N LEU A 432 -13.84 -24.96 27.92
CA LEU A 432 -12.46 -24.51 27.64
C LEU A 432 -12.11 -24.59 26.14
N GLY A 433 -13.01 -25.06 25.28
CA GLY A 433 -12.77 -25.21 23.84
C GLY A 433 -11.67 -26.23 23.49
N ILE A 434 -11.42 -27.25 24.37
CA ILE A 434 -10.36 -28.25 24.20
C ILE A 434 -10.90 -29.68 24.28
N SER A 435 -10.13 -30.64 23.74
CA SER A 435 -10.50 -32.04 23.85
C SER A 435 -10.32 -32.53 25.28
N ARG A 436 -11.12 -33.54 25.67
CA ARG A 436 -11.02 -34.21 27.00
C ARG A 436 -9.60 -34.77 27.26
N LYS A 437 -8.92 -35.22 26.20
CA LYS A 437 -7.53 -35.68 26.28
C LYS A 437 -6.59 -34.52 26.61
N SER A 438 -6.74 -33.38 25.93
CA SER A 438 -5.93 -32.16 26.18
C SER A 438 -6.19 -31.59 27.59
N LEU A 439 -7.42 -31.65 28.08
CA LEU A 439 -7.73 -31.27 29.47
C LEU A 439 -6.98 -32.13 30.47
N TRP A 440 -6.98 -33.46 30.27
CA TRP A 440 -6.27 -34.42 31.13
C TRP A 440 -4.75 -34.20 31.12
N GLU A 441 -4.14 -34.02 29.93
CA GLU A 441 -2.71 -33.75 29.76
C GLU A 441 -2.28 -32.45 30.44
N ARG A 442 -3.08 -31.37 30.31
CA ARG A 442 -2.82 -30.10 30.99
C ARG A 442 -2.94 -30.19 32.50
N ARG A 443 -3.93 -30.93 33.02
CA ARG A 443 -4.08 -31.17 34.47
C ARG A 443 -2.87 -31.89 35.02
N GLN A 444 -2.37 -32.92 34.34
CA GLN A 444 -1.16 -33.65 34.73
C GLN A 444 0.07 -32.73 34.76
N ARG A 445 0.25 -31.92 33.73
CA ARG A 445 1.39 -31.00 33.62
C ARG A 445 1.37 -29.91 34.70
N LEU A 446 0.18 -29.43 35.08
CA LEU A 446 0.02 -28.35 36.06
C LEU A 446 -0.22 -28.87 37.50
N GLY A 447 -0.15 -30.17 37.71
CA GLY A 447 -0.27 -30.79 39.06
C GLY A 447 -1.64 -30.65 39.72
N ILE A 448 -2.73 -30.52 38.94
CA ILE A 448 -4.09 -30.35 39.45
C ILE A 448 -4.72 -31.73 39.63
N PRO A 449 -4.86 -32.24 40.89
CA PRO A 449 -5.43 -33.58 41.14
C PRO A 449 -6.94 -33.61 40.86
N ARG A 450 -7.43 -34.73 40.35
CA ARG A 450 -8.85 -34.96 40.11
C ARG A 450 -9.58 -35.24 41.45
N ARG A 451 -10.54 -34.42 41.84
CA ARG A 451 -11.43 -34.78 42.96
C ARG A 451 -12.35 -35.92 42.51
N LYS A 452 -12.24 -37.06 43.18
CA LYS A 452 -13.21 -38.15 43.04
C LYS A 452 -14.52 -37.71 43.69
N ASN A 453 -15.56 -37.43 42.91
CA ASN A 453 -16.90 -37.34 43.45
C ASN A 453 -17.23 -38.72 44.08
N LYS A 454 -17.40 -38.77 45.39
CA LYS A 454 -18.07 -39.92 46.06
C LYS A 454 -19.55 -39.84 45.66
N PRO A 455 -20.19 -41.03 45.45
CA PRO A 455 -21.58 -41.13 45.08
C PRO A 455 -22.52 -40.59 46.13
#